data_3e7a0a14d9dd257e945f09696c62201b
#
_entry.id   3e7a0a14d9dd257e945f09696c62201b
#
_cell.length_a   1.000
_cell.length_b   1.000
_cell.length_c   1.000
_cell.angle_alpha   90.00
_cell.angle_beta   90.00
_cell.angle_gamma   90.00
#
_symmetry.space_group_name_H-M   'P 1'
#
loop_
_entity.id
_entity.type
_entity.pdbx_description
1 polymer ?
#
loop_
_entity_poly.entity_id
_entity_poly.type
_entity_poly.pdbx_seq_one_letter_code
_entity_poly.pdbx_strand_id
1 'polypeptide(L)'
;MAGSIAGGLSRTVAAPLETVRVRLMTGAATGTALKSPSILGMLRDIAKHEGVRALWKGNAAVVARFAPTKGLDFFTFNLYKGALATMGLGPGGGGDGDGHRASSLMAQRALAGGLAGATSTALLFPLDNIATRLATSAASGAAMVNGVRVVGALGLLHAARRVADTEGVAGLYRGFRPAVLGIIPEAAITYGSYDALKEWCGRGAEPGVVQATLCGMVAALAGTAATFPAAVVSRRMIIGSVPGYDAAVGRMGLIAAMRSVAGAEGVGSLYRGLGTASVRLVPLSIVSFASYEWTRRVLDAKVREMNRVDES
;
A
#
# COMPACT_ATOMS: atom_id res chain seq x y z
N MET A 1 -4.76 18.04 -9.62
CA MET A 1 -5.75 17.18 -10.29
C MET A 1 -5.11 16.10 -11.18
N ALA A 2 -4.18 16.40 -12.10
CA ALA A 2 -3.54 15.40 -12.96
C ALA A 2 -2.90 14.21 -12.22
N GLY A 3 -2.19 14.44 -11.11
CA GLY A 3 -1.58 13.38 -10.30
C GLY A 3 -2.58 12.42 -9.63
N SER A 4 -3.76 12.92 -9.26
CA SER A 4 -4.81 12.07 -8.66
C SER A 4 -5.47 11.17 -9.70
N ILE A 5 -5.69 11.68 -10.92
CA ILE A 5 -6.23 10.91 -12.05
C ILE A 5 -5.23 9.83 -12.48
N ALA A 6 -3.96 10.20 -12.67
CA ALA A 6 -2.90 9.26 -13.02
C ALA A 6 -2.72 8.17 -11.96
N GLY A 7 -2.77 8.55 -10.67
CA GLY A 7 -2.72 7.60 -9.55
C GLY A 7 -3.91 6.66 -9.49
N GLY A 8 -5.10 7.12 -9.82
CA GLY A 8 -6.31 6.28 -9.93
C GLY A 8 -6.23 5.28 -11.08
N LEU A 9 -5.79 5.75 -12.26
CA LEU A 9 -5.61 4.91 -13.44
C LEU A 9 -4.57 3.82 -13.20
N SER A 10 -3.39 4.18 -12.65
CA SER A 10 -2.33 3.20 -12.36
C SER A 10 -2.79 2.09 -11.42
N ARG A 11 -3.60 2.45 -10.39
CA ARG A 11 -4.16 1.46 -9.44
C ARG A 11 -5.22 0.59 -10.10
N THR A 12 -6.02 1.13 -11.01
CA THR A 12 -7.03 0.37 -11.75
C THR A 12 -6.38 -0.65 -12.70
N VAL A 13 -5.27 -0.28 -13.33
CA VAL A 13 -4.47 -1.22 -14.14
C VAL A 13 -3.84 -2.30 -13.28
N ALA A 14 -3.35 -1.95 -12.08
CA ALA A 14 -2.73 -2.90 -11.15
C ALA A 14 -3.75 -3.69 -10.30
N ALA A 15 -5.05 -3.38 -10.36
CA ALA A 15 -6.10 -4.00 -9.54
C ALA A 15 -6.16 -5.53 -9.65
N PRO A 16 -6.03 -6.17 -10.82
CA PRO A 16 -6.00 -7.63 -10.93
C PRO A 16 -4.90 -8.26 -10.08
N LEU A 17 -3.70 -7.68 -10.12
CA LEU A 17 -2.56 -8.17 -9.33
C LEU A 17 -2.78 -7.94 -7.82
N GLU A 18 -3.41 -6.82 -7.44
CA GLU A 18 -3.74 -6.56 -6.05
C GLU A 18 -4.79 -7.54 -5.51
N THR A 19 -5.81 -7.88 -6.30
CA THR A 19 -6.81 -8.88 -5.92
C THR A 19 -6.16 -10.25 -5.69
N VAL A 20 -5.27 -10.68 -6.59
CA VAL A 20 -4.51 -11.94 -6.44
C VAL A 20 -3.63 -11.87 -5.18
N ARG A 21 -2.90 -10.77 -4.98
CA ARG A 21 -2.07 -10.55 -3.80
C ARG A 21 -2.85 -10.71 -2.49
N VAL A 22 -3.97 -9.99 -2.37
CA VAL A 22 -4.81 -10.03 -1.16
C VAL A 22 -5.32 -11.44 -0.91
N ARG A 23 -5.76 -12.17 -1.93
CA ARG A 23 -6.23 -13.56 -1.80
C ARG A 23 -5.11 -14.52 -1.39
N LEU A 24 -3.90 -14.35 -1.92
CA LEU A 24 -2.74 -15.14 -1.49
C LEU A 24 -2.39 -14.87 -0.02
N MET A 25 -2.35 -13.61 0.40
CA MET A 25 -2.05 -13.22 1.78
C MET A 25 -3.07 -13.78 2.78
N THR A 26 -4.33 -13.78 2.40
CA THR A 26 -5.43 -14.17 3.28
C THR A 26 -5.69 -15.68 3.30
N GLY A 27 -5.05 -16.46 2.44
CA GLY A 27 -5.35 -17.89 2.29
C GLY A 27 -6.71 -18.17 1.62
N ALA A 28 -7.39 -17.12 1.11
CA ALA A 28 -8.66 -17.26 0.39
C ALA A 28 -8.58 -18.17 -0.85
N ALA A 29 -7.36 -18.47 -1.28
CA ALA A 29 -7.09 -19.40 -2.36
C ALA A 29 -7.27 -20.89 -1.95
N THR A 30 -7.28 -21.19 -0.65
CA THR A 30 -7.31 -22.58 -0.16
C THR A 30 -8.72 -23.15 -0.01
N GLY A 31 -9.76 -22.29 0.03
CA GLY A 31 -11.15 -22.71 0.27
C GLY A 31 -11.96 -23.09 -0.97
N THR A 32 -11.58 -22.67 -2.16
CA THR A 32 -12.29 -22.95 -3.42
C THR A 32 -11.31 -23.09 -4.58
N ALA A 33 -11.20 -24.29 -5.15
CA ALA A 33 -10.75 -24.60 -6.53
C ALA A 33 -9.54 -23.86 -7.17
N LEU A 34 -8.90 -22.89 -6.50
CA LEU A 34 -7.73 -22.17 -7.01
C LEU A 34 -6.47 -23.04 -6.79
N LYS A 35 -6.29 -24.01 -7.68
CA LYS A 35 -5.22 -25.01 -7.60
C LYS A 35 -3.87 -24.53 -8.12
N SER A 36 -3.81 -23.35 -8.73
CA SER A 36 -2.60 -22.90 -9.42
C SER A 36 -1.67 -22.09 -8.50
N PRO A 37 -0.41 -22.52 -8.30
CA PRO A 37 0.58 -21.75 -7.55
C PRO A 37 1.09 -20.52 -8.32
N SER A 38 0.73 -20.38 -9.59
CA SER A 38 1.20 -19.31 -10.48
C SER A 38 0.25 -18.11 -10.47
N ILE A 39 0.81 -16.89 -10.51
CA ILE A 39 0.05 -15.63 -10.57
C ILE A 39 -0.90 -15.63 -11.78
N LEU A 40 -0.41 -16.04 -12.95
CA LEU A 40 -1.20 -16.13 -14.18
C LEU A 40 -2.29 -17.20 -14.07
N GLY A 41 -1.99 -18.33 -13.43
CA GLY A 41 -2.99 -19.37 -13.15
C GLY A 41 -4.11 -18.83 -12.29
N MET A 42 -3.80 -18.13 -11.18
CA MET A 42 -4.81 -17.53 -10.31
C MET A 42 -5.66 -16.46 -11.02
N LEU A 43 -5.03 -15.60 -11.84
CA LEU A 43 -5.78 -14.63 -12.65
C LEU A 43 -6.79 -15.33 -13.58
N ARG A 44 -6.34 -16.41 -14.25
CA ARG A 44 -7.17 -17.20 -15.15
C ARG A 44 -8.29 -17.93 -14.41
N ASP A 45 -7.97 -18.51 -13.25
CA ASP A 45 -8.94 -19.22 -12.42
C ASP A 45 -10.03 -18.28 -11.88
N ILE A 46 -9.66 -17.10 -11.39
CA ILE A 46 -10.62 -16.07 -10.95
C ILE A 46 -11.49 -15.64 -12.12
N ALA A 47 -10.88 -15.34 -13.28
CA ALA A 47 -11.62 -14.91 -14.46
C ALA A 47 -12.59 -15.98 -14.96
N LYS A 48 -12.21 -17.27 -14.87
CA LYS A 48 -13.01 -18.41 -15.33
C LYS A 48 -14.16 -18.74 -14.37
N HIS A 49 -13.93 -18.71 -13.06
CA HIS A 49 -14.92 -19.16 -12.07
C HIS A 49 -15.79 -18.03 -11.53
N GLU A 50 -15.25 -16.81 -11.41
CA GLU A 50 -15.94 -15.65 -10.84
C GLU A 50 -16.22 -14.56 -11.87
N GLY A 51 -15.69 -14.70 -13.08
CA GLY A 51 -15.78 -13.71 -14.15
C GLY A 51 -14.69 -12.65 -14.10
N VAL A 52 -14.38 -12.05 -15.26
CA VAL A 52 -13.28 -11.06 -15.40
C VAL A 52 -13.46 -9.86 -14.47
N ARG A 53 -14.70 -9.41 -14.24
CA ARG A 53 -15.00 -8.27 -13.34
C ARG A 53 -14.61 -8.53 -11.88
N ALA A 54 -14.49 -9.79 -11.48
CA ALA A 54 -14.07 -10.14 -10.13
C ALA A 54 -12.63 -9.70 -9.80
N LEU A 55 -11.79 -9.52 -10.82
CA LEU A 55 -10.42 -9.03 -10.68
C LEU A 55 -10.34 -7.56 -10.20
N TRP A 56 -11.42 -6.80 -10.35
CA TRP A 56 -11.54 -5.41 -9.88
C TRP A 56 -12.38 -5.27 -8.62
N LYS A 57 -12.74 -6.37 -7.94
CA LYS A 57 -13.45 -6.30 -6.65
C LYS A 57 -12.58 -5.54 -5.63
N GLY A 58 -13.18 -4.54 -5.00
CA GLY A 58 -12.48 -3.67 -4.05
C GLY A 58 -11.69 -2.51 -4.66
N ASN A 59 -11.50 -2.45 -5.99
CA ASN A 59 -10.74 -1.35 -6.63
C ASN A 59 -11.36 0.03 -6.34
N ALA A 60 -12.69 0.14 -6.31
CA ALA A 60 -13.36 1.40 -5.98
C ALA A 60 -12.95 1.94 -4.60
N ALA A 61 -12.84 1.08 -3.58
CA ALA A 61 -12.38 1.47 -2.25
C ALA A 61 -10.90 1.88 -2.25
N VAL A 62 -10.06 1.16 -3.02
CA VAL A 62 -8.62 1.49 -3.16
C VAL A 62 -8.44 2.84 -3.83
N VAL A 63 -9.18 3.12 -4.90
CA VAL A 63 -9.12 4.40 -5.64
C VAL A 63 -9.68 5.53 -4.79
N ALA A 64 -10.84 5.34 -4.13
CA ALA A 64 -11.43 6.33 -3.24
C ALA A 64 -10.51 6.74 -2.08
N ARG A 65 -9.74 5.77 -1.56
CA ARG A 65 -8.75 6.01 -0.51
C ARG A 65 -7.51 6.76 -1.00
N PHE A 66 -7.12 6.59 -2.28
CA PHE A 66 -5.81 7.03 -2.77
C PHE A 66 -5.60 8.55 -2.66
N ALA A 67 -6.53 9.35 -3.15
CA ALA A 67 -6.39 10.80 -3.14
C ALA A 67 -6.37 11.38 -1.70
N PRO A 68 -7.28 11.00 -0.79
CA PRO A 68 -7.21 11.41 0.62
C PRO A 68 -5.92 10.96 1.30
N THR A 69 -5.44 9.71 1.05
CA THR A 69 -4.18 9.22 1.63
C THR A 69 -3.01 10.12 1.24
N LYS A 70 -2.88 10.46 -0.04
CA LYS A 70 -1.76 11.29 -0.50
C LYS A 70 -1.81 12.71 0.03
N GLY A 71 -3.01 13.28 0.14
CA GLY A 71 -3.22 14.57 0.79
C GLY A 71 -2.82 14.57 2.27
N LEU A 72 -3.30 13.57 3.00
CA LEU A 72 -2.97 13.38 4.41
C LEU A 72 -1.48 13.08 4.64
N ASP A 73 -0.89 12.18 3.84
CA ASP A 73 0.54 11.87 3.91
C ASP A 73 1.38 13.13 3.76
N PHE A 74 1.09 13.97 2.77
CA PHE A 74 1.83 15.19 2.51
C PHE A 74 1.64 16.22 3.64
N PHE A 75 0.41 16.44 4.08
CA PHE A 75 0.09 17.37 5.16
C PHE A 75 0.74 16.97 6.47
N THR A 76 0.53 15.72 6.89
CA THR A 76 1.04 15.21 8.17
C THR A 76 2.56 15.04 8.14
N PHE A 77 3.16 14.69 7.00
CA PHE A 77 4.61 14.65 6.85
C PHE A 77 5.26 16.02 7.12
N ASN A 78 4.72 17.09 6.54
CA ASN A 78 5.23 18.44 6.77
C ASN A 78 5.01 18.87 8.22
N LEU A 79 3.88 18.54 8.82
CA LEU A 79 3.58 18.82 10.23
C LEU A 79 4.60 18.11 11.16
N TYR A 80 4.80 16.81 10.97
CA TYR A 80 5.74 16.05 11.81
C TYR A 80 7.19 16.43 11.56
N LYS A 81 7.57 16.74 10.31
CA LYS A 81 8.91 17.24 9.98
C LYS A 81 9.20 18.54 10.73
N GLY A 82 8.24 19.48 10.77
CA GLY A 82 8.34 20.71 11.53
C GLY A 82 8.47 20.46 13.04
N ALA A 83 7.59 19.63 13.60
CA ALA A 83 7.61 19.27 15.01
C ALA A 83 8.93 18.56 15.45
N LEU A 84 9.44 17.64 14.62
CA LEU A 84 10.72 16.97 14.90
C LEU A 84 11.91 17.93 14.78
N ALA A 85 11.85 18.91 13.89
CA ALA A 85 12.88 19.93 13.79
C ALA A 85 12.94 20.81 15.05
N THR A 86 11.79 21.19 15.64
CA THR A 86 11.74 21.94 16.91
C THR A 86 12.20 21.12 18.12
N MET A 87 12.11 19.77 18.04
CA MET A 87 12.63 18.84 19.06
C MET A 87 14.14 18.54 18.94
N GLY A 88 14.86 19.25 18.04
CA GLY A 88 16.31 19.07 17.87
C GLY A 88 16.73 17.95 16.90
N LEU A 89 15.76 17.25 16.28
CA LEU A 89 15.99 16.24 15.23
C LEU A 89 16.06 16.86 13.83
N GLY A 90 16.34 18.15 13.72
CA GLY A 90 16.43 18.90 12.48
C GLY A 90 17.86 19.19 12.03
N PRO A 91 18.03 19.90 10.92
CA PRO A 91 19.35 20.26 10.36
C PRO A 91 20.27 21.07 11.28
N GLY A 92 19.73 21.60 12.38
CA GLY A 92 20.46 22.41 13.38
C GLY A 92 20.79 21.72 14.70
N GLY A 93 20.32 20.49 14.91
CA GLY A 93 20.39 19.82 16.24
C GLY A 93 21.52 18.81 16.44
N GLY A 94 22.38 18.62 15.47
CA GLY A 94 23.51 17.67 15.58
C GLY A 94 24.85 18.38 15.38
N GLY A 95 25.87 17.93 16.11
CA GLY A 95 27.22 18.53 16.10
C GLY A 95 27.83 18.74 14.69
N ASP A 96 28.91 19.48 14.64
CA ASP A 96 29.55 20.09 13.47
C ASP A 96 30.09 19.16 12.36
N GLY A 97 29.77 17.85 12.37
CA GLY A 97 30.23 16.90 11.34
C GLY A 97 29.16 16.66 10.26
N ASP A 98 29.54 16.75 8.99
CA ASP A 98 28.64 16.49 7.83
C ASP A 98 27.96 15.12 7.89
N GLY A 99 28.65 14.08 8.41
CA GLY A 99 28.09 12.75 8.60
C GLY A 99 26.97 12.69 9.66
N HIS A 100 27.09 13.45 10.74
CA HIS A 100 26.04 13.52 11.77
C HIS A 100 24.79 14.29 11.28
N ARG A 101 24.98 15.32 10.46
CA ARG A 101 23.87 16.06 9.83
C ARG A 101 23.10 15.20 8.85
N ALA A 102 23.78 14.40 8.04
CA ALA A 102 23.12 13.50 7.09
C ALA A 102 22.32 12.42 7.81
N SER A 103 22.86 11.78 8.85
CA SER A 103 22.16 10.74 9.62
C SER A 103 20.95 11.28 10.40
N SER A 104 21.05 12.50 10.98
CA SER A 104 19.92 13.12 11.68
C SER A 104 18.79 13.51 10.74
N LEU A 105 19.10 14.00 9.53
CA LEU A 105 18.10 14.28 8.48
C LEU A 105 17.40 13.02 7.98
N MET A 106 18.13 11.91 7.83
CA MET A 106 17.54 10.62 7.48
C MET A 106 16.59 10.12 8.56
N ALA A 107 17.02 10.14 9.82
CA ALA A 107 16.21 9.75 10.96
C ALA A 107 14.93 10.60 11.05
N GLN A 108 15.05 11.92 10.89
CA GLN A 108 13.91 12.85 10.86
C GLN A 108 12.94 12.50 9.74
N ARG A 109 13.43 12.25 8.51
CA ARG A 109 12.59 11.90 7.35
C ARG A 109 11.90 10.55 7.54
N ALA A 110 12.62 9.56 8.05
CA ALA A 110 12.07 8.23 8.32
C ALA A 110 10.98 8.28 9.40
N LEU A 111 11.22 8.99 10.50
CA LEU A 111 10.25 9.17 11.57
C LEU A 111 9.04 9.99 11.11
N ALA A 112 9.25 11.14 10.45
CA ALA A 112 8.16 11.94 9.92
C ALA A 112 7.31 11.16 8.90
N GLY A 113 7.95 10.41 8.01
CA GLY A 113 7.27 9.54 7.03
C GLY A 113 6.50 8.39 7.69
N GLY A 114 7.10 7.74 8.68
CA GLY A 114 6.46 6.67 9.45
C GLY A 114 5.23 7.17 10.23
N LEU A 115 5.37 8.30 10.94
CA LEU A 115 4.26 8.93 11.67
C LEU A 115 3.15 9.41 10.73
N ALA A 116 3.51 10.02 9.60
CA ALA A 116 2.55 10.45 8.58
C ALA A 116 1.79 9.25 8.01
N GLY A 117 2.50 8.19 7.63
CA GLY A 117 1.89 6.95 7.14
C GLY A 117 1.01 6.26 8.19
N ALA A 118 1.40 6.27 9.46
CA ALA A 118 0.59 5.74 10.55
C ALA A 118 -0.71 6.54 10.74
N THR A 119 -0.63 7.87 10.69
CA THR A 119 -1.79 8.75 10.86
C THR A 119 -2.77 8.62 9.69
N SER A 120 -2.28 8.66 8.44
CA SER A 120 -3.15 8.46 7.28
C SER A 120 -3.73 7.05 7.22
N THR A 121 -2.97 6.04 7.63
CA THR A 121 -3.49 4.67 7.78
C THR A 121 -4.57 4.62 8.85
N ALA A 122 -4.38 5.25 10.02
CA ALA A 122 -5.38 5.25 11.08
C ALA A 122 -6.73 5.85 10.63
N LEU A 123 -6.67 6.96 9.92
CA LEU A 123 -7.88 7.65 9.44
C LEU A 123 -8.59 6.87 8.31
N LEU A 124 -7.84 6.21 7.44
CA LEU A 124 -8.37 5.56 6.24
C LEU A 124 -8.43 4.03 6.33
N PHE A 125 -8.08 3.47 7.49
CA PHE A 125 -8.09 2.02 7.72
C PHE A 125 -9.47 1.39 7.49
N PRO A 126 -10.61 2.02 7.86
CA PRO A 126 -11.92 1.48 7.54
C PRO A 126 -12.13 1.19 6.06
N LEU A 127 -11.64 2.06 5.17
CA LEU A 127 -11.71 1.83 3.71
C LEU A 127 -10.82 0.69 3.26
N ASP A 128 -9.64 0.54 3.87
CA ASP A 128 -8.71 -0.57 3.58
C ASP A 128 -9.28 -1.91 4.03
N ASN A 129 -9.97 -1.93 5.18
CA ASN A 129 -10.68 -3.09 5.70
C ASN A 129 -11.77 -3.55 4.71
N ILE A 130 -12.62 -2.62 4.26
CA ILE A 130 -13.68 -2.93 3.29
C ILE A 130 -13.09 -3.39 1.95
N ALA A 131 -12.04 -2.73 1.45
CA ALA A 131 -11.35 -3.13 0.22
C ALA A 131 -10.83 -4.56 0.30
N THR A 132 -10.23 -4.95 1.44
CA THR A 132 -9.73 -6.30 1.69
C THR A 132 -10.87 -7.32 1.69
N ARG A 133 -11.96 -7.07 2.41
CA ARG A 133 -13.14 -7.95 2.46
C ARG A 133 -13.77 -8.11 1.07
N LEU A 134 -13.83 -7.03 0.28
CA LEU A 134 -14.34 -7.09 -1.10
C LEU A 134 -13.46 -7.94 -2.01
N ALA A 135 -12.15 -7.77 -1.93
CA ALA A 135 -11.20 -8.53 -2.74
C ALA A 135 -11.23 -10.03 -2.42
N THR A 136 -11.55 -10.39 -1.16
CA THR A 136 -11.66 -11.78 -0.70
C THR A 136 -13.06 -12.35 -0.77
N SER A 137 -14.11 -11.51 -1.01
CA SER A 137 -15.48 -12.00 -1.12
C SER A 137 -15.56 -13.01 -2.27
N ALA A 138 -15.83 -14.28 -1.90
CA ALA A 138 -15.98 -15.35 -2.87
C ALA A 138 -17.31 -15.19 -3.63
N ALA A 139 -17.25 -15.63 -4.87
CA ALA A 139 -18.35 -16.05 -5.76
C ALA A 139 -19.73 -15.37 -5.62
N SER A 140 -20.31 -15.16 -6.67
CA SER A 140 -21.61 -14.77 -7.17
C SER A 140 -21.65 -13.40 -7.86
N GLY A 141 -20.52 -13.04 -8.54
CA GLY A 141 -20.56 -11.89 -9.46
C GLY A 141 -20.71 -10.50 -8.80
N ALA A 142 -21.23 -10.40 -7.59
CA ALA A 142 -21.44 -9.15 -6.87
C ALA A 142 -20.36 -8.93 -5.79
N ALA A 143 -19.83 -7.72 -5.69
CA ALA A 143 -18.99 -7.30 -4.59
C ALA A 143 -19.87 -7.14 -3.33
N MET A 144 -19.77 -8.06 -2.38
CA MET A 144 -20.60 -8.06 -1.16
C MET A 144 -19.73 -8.02 0.09
N VAL A 145 -20.14 -7.23 1.08
CA VAL A 145 -19.57 -7.20 2.44
C VAL A 145 -20.70 -7.37 3.42
N ASN A 146 -20.65 -8.41 4.25
CA ASN A 146 -21.67 -8.74 5.24
C ASN A 146 -23.12 -8.67 4.67
N GLY A 147 -23.33 -9.24 3.47
CA GLY A 147 -24.64 -9.27 2.82
C GLY A 147 -25.05 -7.98 2.09
N VAL A 148 -24.23 -6.94 2.11
CA VAL A 148 -24.49 -5.68 1.38
C VAL A 148 -23.75 -5.68 0.05
N ARG A 149 -24.49 -5.42 -1.03
CA ARG A 149 -23.90 -5.20 -2.37
C ARG A 149 -23.23 -3.84 -2.41
N VAL A 150 -21.92 -3.83 -2.70
CA VAL A 150 -21.13 -2.60 -2.75
C VAL A 150 -21.03 -2.11 -4.19
N VAL A 151 -21.66 -0.98 -4.46
CA VAL A 151 -21.60 -0.31 -5.77
C VAL A 151 -21.30 1.17 -5.53
N GLY A 152 -20.17 1.64 -6.05
CA GLY A 152 -19.75 3.04 -5.91
C GLY A 152 -19.46 3.50 -4.46
N ALA A 153 -19.36 4.81 -4.27
CA ALA A 153 -19.02 5.42 -2.97
C ALA A 153 -20.11 5.20 -1.90
N LEU A 154 -21.38 5.30 -2.27
CA LEU A 154 -22.49 5.06 -1.35
C LEU A 154 -22.51 3.61 -0.87
N GLY A 155 -22.21 2.65 -1.74
CA GLY A 155 -22.06 1.25 -1.35
C GLY A 155 -20.93 1.01 -0.35
N LEU A 156 -19.82 1.75 -0.45
CA LEU A 156 -18.73 1.69 0.53
C LEU A 156 -19.15 2.20 1.91
N LEU A 157 -19.89 3.31 1.96
CA LEU A 157 -20.45 3.83 3.22
C LEU A 157 -21.44 2.87 3.86
N HIS A 158 -22.34 2.29 3.07
CA HIS A 158 -23.29 1.27 3.56
C HIS A 158 -22.57 0.03 4.08
N ALA A 159 -21.50 -0.43 3.38
CA ALA A 159 -20.68 -1.55 3.84
C ALA A 159 -19.97 -1.23 5.16
N ALA A 160 -19.40 -0.01 5.29
CA ALA A 160 -18.75 0.43 6.53
C ALA A 160 -19.75 0.47 7.69
N ARG A 161 -20.94 1.05 7.46
CA ARG A 161 -22.00 1.10 8.46
C ARG A 161 -22.45 -0.30 8.86
N ARG A 162 -22.65 -1.20 7.90
CA ARG A 162 -23.06 -2.58 8.18
C ARG A 162 -22.03 -3.34 8.99
N VAL A 163 -20.72 -3.17 8.72
CA VAL A 163 -19.65 -3.75 9.54
C VAL A 163 -19.68 -3.15 10.96
N ALA A 164 -19.88 -1.84 11.09
CA ALA A 164 -19.99 -1.18 12.38
C ALA A 164 -21.22 -1.67 13.17
N ASP A 165 -22.36 -1.91 12.51
CA ASP A 165 -23.60 -2.41 13.14
C ASP A 165 -23.48 -3.89 13.58
N THR A 166 -22.75 -4.71 12.81
CA THR A 166 -22.65 -6.17 13.06
C THR A 166 -21.45 -6.57 13.93
N GLU A 167 -20.32 -5.89 13.78
CA GLU A 167 -19.05 -6.23 14.45
C GLU A 167 -18.58 -5.11 15.39
N GLY A 168 -19.32 -4.00 15.45
CA GLY A 168 -18.91 -2.78 16.15
C GLY A 168 -17.84 -1.99 15.36
N VAL A 169 -17.54 -0.78 15.82
CA VAL A 169 -16.48 0.08 15.22
C VAL A 169 -15.10 -0.62 15.26
N ALA A 170 -14.86 -1.43 16.31
CA ALA A 170 -13.65 -2.23 16.42
C ALA A 170 -13.46 -3.23 15.26
N GLY A 171 -14.55 -3.69 14.63
CA GLY A 171 -14.51 -4.54 13.43
C GLY A 171 -13.86 -3.87 12.25
N LEU A 172 -14.06 -2.55 12.07
CA LEU A 172 -13.45 -1.74 11.01
C LEU A 172 -11.94 -1.54 11.22
N TYR A 173 -11.45 -1.63 12.47
CA TYR A 173 -10.04 -1.48 12.83
C TYR A 173 -9.34 -2.81 13.10
N ARG A 174 -9.97 -3.94 12.79
CA ARG A 174 -9.38 -5.26 12.90
C ARG A 174 -8.15 -5.37 11.98
N GLY A 175 -7.00 -5.79 12.52
CA GLY A 175 -5.73 -5.82 11.78
C GLY A 175 -4.98 -4.49 11.72
N PHE A 176 -5.48 -3.42 12.34
CA PHE A 176 -4.83 -2.11 12.37
C PHE A 176 -3.46 -2.14 13.06
N ARG A 177 -3.38 -2.78 14.24
CA ARG A 177 -2.11 -2.86 15.02
C ARG A 177 -0.95 -3.44 14.21
N PRO A 178 -1.07 -4.65 13.59
CA PRO A 178 0.00 -5.19 12.75
C PRO A 178 0.31 -4.29 11.55
N ALA A 179 -0.70 -3.64 10.95
CA ALA A 179 -0.48 -2.75 9.83
C ALA A 179 0.40 -1.55 10.20
N VAL A 180 0.07 -0.87 11.31
CA VAL A 180 0.83 0.32 11.77
C VAL A 180 2.23 -0.05 12.25
N LEU A 181 2.37 -1.16 12.98
CA LEU A 181 3.68 -1.64 13.45
C LEU A 181 4.64 -1.97 12.29
N GLY A 182 4.12 -2.31 11.12
CA GLY A 182 4.92 -2.52 9.90
C GLY A 182 5.37 -1.23 9.22
N ILE A 183 4.64 -0.12 9.35
CA ILE A 183 4.88 1.11 8.57
C ILE A 183 6.23 1.74 8.87
N ILE A 184 6.58 1.89 10.16
CA ILE A 184 7.84 2.55 10.58
C ILE A 184 9.05 1.73 10.14
N PRO A 185 9.13 0.41 10.40
CA PRO A 185 10.21 -0.43 9.88
C PRO A 185 10.27 -0.45 8.34
N GLU A 186 9.11 -0.51 7.65
CA GLU A 186 9.06 -0.47 6.20
C GLU A 186 9.66 0.83 5.65
N ALA A 187 9.27 1.98 6.22
CA ALA A 187 9.80 3.27 5.83
C ALA A 187 11.32 3.36 6.10
N ALA A 188 11.77 2.95 7.28
CA ALA A 188 13.18 2.99 7.66
C ALA A 188 14.04 2.14 6.73
N ILE A 189 13.64 0.90 6.43
CA ILE A 189 14.36 0.00 5.54
C ILE A 189 14.32 0.54 4.11
N THR A 190 13.18 1.04 3.64
CA THR A 190 13.05 1.58 2.29
C THR A 190 13.94 2.79 2.07
N TYR A 191 13.90 3.78 2.98
CA TYR A 191 14.75 4.97 2.86
C TYR A 191 16.23 4.64 3.05
N GLY A 192 16.58 3.83 4.05
CA GLY A 192 17.97 3.42 4.28
C GLY A 192 18.55 2.62 3.11
N SER A 193 17.79 1.69 2.54
CA SER A 193 18.18 0.93 1.37
C SER A 193 18.30 1.81 0.12
N TYR A 194 17.39 2.78 -0.05
CA TYR A 194 17.42 3.70 -1.18
C TYR A 194 18.70 4.56 -1.16
N ASP A 195 19.01 5.12 0.00
CA ASP A 195 20.20 5.98 0.13
C ASP A 195 21.50 5.19 -0.05
N ALA A 196 21.58 3.99 0.52
CA ALA A 196 22.72 3.09 0.30
C ALA A 196 22.89 2.68 -1.18
N LEU A 197 21.77 2.38 -1.86
CA LEU A 197 21.80 2.05 -3.29
C LEU A 197 22.15 3.27 -4.15
N LYS A 198 21.66 4.46 -3.80
CA LYS A 198 21.97 5.70 -4.49
C LYS A 198 23.47 6.01 -4.39
N GLU A 199 24.06 5.85 -3.21
CA GLU A 199 25.50 6.04 -2.99
C GLU A 199 26.33 5.03 -3.77
N TRP A 200 25.95 3.75 -3.71
CA TRP A 200 26.65 2.68 -4.42
C TRP A 200 26.57 2.81 -5.94
N CYS A 201 25.41 3.15 -6.48
CA CYS A 201 25.17 3.31 -7.92
C CYS A 201 25.70 4.64 -8.47
N GLY A 202 25.61 5.72 -7.70
CA GLY A 202 25.90 7.08 -8.14
C GLY A 202 27.40 7.37 -8.29
N ARG A 203 28.29 6.58 -7.67
CA ARG A 203 29.75 6.80 -7.68
C ARG A 203 30.15 8.28 -7.50
N GLY A 204 29.41 9.02 -6.67
CA GLY A 204 29.65 10.45 -6.41
C GLY A 204 28.94 11.43 -7.36
N ALA A 205 28.16 10.96 -8.34
CA ALA A 205 27.31 11.78 -9.20
C ALA A 205 25.82 11.56 -8.89
N GLU A 206 24.96 12.55 -9.17
CA GLU A 206 23.51 12.36 -9.06
C GLU A 206 23.04 11.29 -10.06
N PRO A 207 22.33 10.24 -9.59
CA PRO A 207 21.88 9.17 -10.47
C PRO A 207 20.84 9.70 -11.47
N GLY A 208 20.91 9.22 -12.72
CA GLY A 208 19.91 9.51 -13.72
C GLY A 208 18.52 9.02 -13.28
N VAL A 209 17.45 9.55 -13.88
CA VAL A 209 16.06 9.27 -13.49
C VAL A 209 15.74 7.77 -13.52
N VAL A 210 16.21 7.05 -14.53
CA VAL A 210 16.02 5.59 -14.63
C VAL A 210 16.72 4.86 -13.49
N GLN A 211 17.97 5.21 -13.19
CA GLN A 211 18.77 4.62 -12.13
C GLN A 211 18.14 4.88 -10.75
N ALA A 212 17.73 6.12 -10.48
CA ALA A 212 17.02 6.49 -9.26
C ALA A 212 15.69 5.69 -9.10
N THR A 213 14.96 5.48 -10.20
CA THR A 213 13.73 4.67 -10.20
C THR A 213 14.02 3.21 -9.86
N LEU A 214 15.05 2.61 -10.46
CA LEU A 214 15.44 1.22 -10.17
C LEU A 214 15.89 1.06 -8.72
N CYS A 215 16.73 1.98 -8.21
CA CYS A 215 17.12 1.98 -6.80
C CYS A 215 15.90 2.08 -5.87
N GLY A 216 14.94 2.95 -6.20
CA GLY A 216 13.68 3.07 -5.46
C GLY A 216 12.84 1.81 -5.48
N MET A 217 12.77 1.11 -6.61
CA MET A 217 12.05 -0.18 -6.71
C MET A 217 12.70 -1.26 -5.84
N VAL A 218 14.02 -1.40 -5.89
CA VAL A 218 14.76 -2.38 -5.08
C VAL A 218 14.62 -2.06 -3.59
N ALA A 219 14.75 -0.79 -3.21
CA ALA A 219 14.57 -0.33 -1.83
C ALA A 219 13.15 -0.59 -1.31
N ALA A 220 12.13 -0.30 -2.12
CA ALA A 220 10.74 -0.58 -1.77
C ALA A 220 10.47 -2.09 -1.62
N LEU A 221 11.10 -2.92 -2.46
CA LEU A 221 11.02 -4.37 -2.32
C LEU A 221 11.66 -4.87 -1.02
N ALA A 222 12.83 -4.34 -0.65
CA ALA A 222 13.50 -4.70 0.60
C ALA A 222 12.64 -4.32 1.83
N GLY A 223 12.11 -3.10 1.88
CA GLY A 223 11.21 -2.65 2.94
C GLY A 223 9.95 -3.52 3.04
N THR A 224 9.29 -3.73 1.90
CA THR A 224 8.08 -4.57 1.85
C THR A 224 8.39 -6.02 2.26
N ALA A 225 9.47 -6.62 1.79
CA ALA A 225 9.83 -8.01 2.14
C ALA A 225 10.09 -8.18 3.64
N ALA A 226 10.77 -7.23 4.26
CA ALA A 226 11.06 -7.27 5.70
C ALA A 226 9.78 -7.19 6.57
N THR A 227 8.79 -6.40 6.15
CA THR A 227 7.54 -6.17 6.89
C THR A 227 6.38 -7.04 6.40
N PHE A 228 6.59 -7.86 5.37
CA PHE A 228 5.57 -8.67 4.75
C PHE A 228 4.82 -9.60 5.72
N PRO A 229 5.48 -10.26 6.70
CA PRO A 229 4.80 -11.06 7.70
C PRO A 229 3.74 -10.28 8.48
N ALA A 230 4.03 -9.03 8.88
CA ALA A 230 3.06 -8.19 9.58
C ALA A 230 1.88 -7.82 8.66
N ALA A 231 2.16 -7.53 7.39
CA ALA A 231 1.13 -7.24 6.40
C ALA A 231 0.20 -8.45 6.16
N VAL A 232 0.74 -9.67 6.06
CA VAL A 232 -0.06 -10.91 5.93
C VAL A 232 -0.97 -11.11 7.13
N VAL A 233 -0.42 -10.99 8.34
CA VAL A 233 -1.22 -11.12 9.58
C VAL A 233 -2.32 -10.05 9.64
N SER A 234 -2.01 -8.80 9.30
CA SER A 234 -3.01 -7.72 9.23
C SER A 234 -4.18 -8.10 8.31
N ARG A 235 -3.90 -8.58 7.10
CA ARG A 235 -4.93 -9.00 6.13
C ARG A 235 -5.74 -10.20 6.62
N ARG A 236 -5.12 -11.20 7.25
CA ARG A 236 -5.81 -12.34 7.84
C ARG A 236 -6.70 -11.95 9.03
N MET A 237 -6.25 -11.00 9.85
CA MET A 237 -7.07 -10.47 10.94
C MET A 237 -8.32 -9.75 10.42
N ILE A 238 -8.22 -8.99 9.33
CA ILE A 238 -9.37 -8.29 8.72
C ILE A 238 -10.45 -9.29 8.31
N ILE A 239 -10.08 -10.42 7.71
CA ILE A 239 -11.06 -11.39 7.21
C ILE A 239 -11.45 -12.45 8.24
N GLY A 240 -10.79 -12.52 9.39
CA GLY A 240 -11.09 -13.51 10.44
C GLY A 240 -12.51 -13.41 11.02
N SER A 241 -13.27 -12.35 10.71
CA SER A 241 -14.70 -12.25 11.04
C SER A 241 -15.62 -12.70 9.90
N VAL A 242 -15.06 -12.96 8.72
CA VAL A 242 -15.83 -13.41 7.55
C VAL A 242 -16.06 -14.92 7.67
N PRO A 243 -17.30 -15.43 7.49
CA PRO A 243 -17.56 -16.86 7.51
C PRO A 243 -16.65 -17.64 6.53
N GLY A 244 -16.08 -18.75 6.99
CA GLY A 244 -15.16 -19.57 6.20
C GLY A 244 -13.67 -19.25 6.41
N TYR A 245 -13.34 -18.28 7.28
CA TYR A 245 -11.97 -17.95 7.66
C TYR A 245 -11.72 -18.18 9.15
N ASP A 246 -10.44 -18.32 9.54
CA ASP A 246 -10.07 -18.58 10.94
C ASP A 246 -10.30 -17.36 11.82
N ALA A 247 -11.37 -17.43 12.63
CA ALA A 247 -11.75 -16.38 13.56
C ALA A 247 -10.73 -16.22 14.72
N ALA A 248 -9.95 -17.24 15.03
CA ALA A 248 -8.98 -17.19 16.13
C ALA A 248 -7.86 -16.19 15.83
N VAL A 249 -7.35 -16.18 14.60
CA VAL A 249 -6.31 -15.22 14.15
C VAL A 249 -6.77 -13.77 14.32
N GLY A 250 -8.05 -13.49 14.10
CA GLY A 250 -8.62 -12.15 14.23
C GLY A 250 -8.58 -11.54 15.65
N ARG A 251 -8.38 -12.36 16.68
CA ARG A 251 -8.38 -11.95 18.10
C ARG A 251 -7.00 -12.02 18.75
N MET A 252 -6.00 -12.59 18.06
CA MET A 252 -4.64 -12.76 18.59
C MET A 252 -3.82 -11.48 18.48
N GLY A 253 -2.77 -11.36 19.32
CA GLY A 253 -1.73 -10.37 19.11
C GLY A 253 -0.84 -10.71 17.91
N LEU A 254 -0.08 -9.72 17.38
CA LEU A 254 0.76 -9.87 16.19
C LEU A 254 1.66 -11.12 16.22
N ILE A 255 2.45 -11.27 17.31
CA ILE A 255 3.41 -12.37 17.44
C ILE A 255 2.70 -13.73 17.55
N ALA A 256 1.61 -13.79 18.32
CA ALA A 256 0.83 -15.02 18.48
C ALA A 256 0.18 -15.42 17.14
N ALA A 257 -0.35 -14.46 16.40
CA ALA A 257 -0.93 -14.70 15.08
C ALA A 257 0.14 -15.13 14.06
N MET A 258 1.34 -14.53 14.07
CA MET A 258 2.48 -14.97 13.24
C MET A 258 2.85 -16.44 13.54
N ARG A 259 2.97 -16.79 14.84
CA ARG A 259 3.29 -18.16 15.27
C ARG A 259 2.19 -19.14 14.87
N SER A 260 0.93 -18.78 15.06
CA SER A 260 -0.22 -19.61 14.70
C SER A 260 -0.23 -19.91 13.20
N VAL A 261 -0.07 -18.86 12.36
CA VAL A 261 -0.03 -19.02 10.90
C VAL A 261 1.20 -19.82 10.46
N ALA A 262 2.37 -19.54 11.01
CA ALA A 262 3.59 -20.27 10.70
C ALA A 262 3.54 -21.74 11.15
N GLY A 263 2.91 -22.04 12.28
CA GLY A 263 2.73 -23.40 12.80
C GLY A 263 1.72 -24.20 11.98
N ALA A 264 0.63 -23.56 11.53
CA ALA A 264 -0.43 -24.25 10.78
C ALA A 264 -0.09 -24.47 9.30
N GLU A 265 0.53 -23.47 8.65
CA GLU A 265 0.76 -23.45 7.20
C GLU A 265 2.25 -23.40 6.80
N GLY A 266 3.15 -23.37 7.77
CA GLY A 266 4.59 -23.19 7.55
C GLY A 266 5.00 -21.70 7.41
N VAL A 267 6.29 -21.42 7.67
CA VAL A 267 6.85 -20.04 7.62
C VAL A 267 6.68 -19.39 6.25
N GLY A 268 6.73 -20.17 5.17
CA GLY A 268 6.52 -19.68 3.79
C GLY A 268 5.14 -19.05 3.57
N SER A 269 4.14 -19.37 4.39
CA SER A 269 2.80 -18.78 4.30
C SER A 269 2.78 -17.28 4.64
N LEU A 270 3.70 -16.82 5.49
CA LEU A 270 3.87 -15.41 5.84
C LEU A 270 4.43 -14.56 4.70
N TYR A 271 4.95 -15.20 3.65
CA TYR A 271 5.47 -14.55 2.45
C TYR A 271 4.64 -14.81 1.20
N ARG A 272 3.47 -15.49 1.35
CA ARG A 272 2.55 -15.70 0.22
C ARG A 272 2.02 -14.36 -0.29
N GLY A 273 2.22 -14.12 -1.60
CA GLY A 273 1.86 -12.87 -2.25
C GLY A 273 3.01 -11.85 -2.39
N LEU A 274 4.21 -12.11 -1.85
CA LEU A 274 5.37 -11.24 -2.05
C LEU A 274 5.74 -11.13 -3.53
N GLY A 275 5.75 -12.26 -4.26
CA GLY A 275 6.00 -12.25 -5.71
C GLY A 275 5.00 -11.38 -6.49
N THR A 276 3.71 -11.44 -6.11
CA THR A 276 2.68 -10.57 -6.72
C THR A 276 2.91 -9.09 -6.36
N ALA A 277 3.37 -8.81 -5.14
CA ALA A 277 3.73 -7.45 -4.73
C ALA A 277 4.89 -6.90 -5.55
N SER A 278 5.92 -7.74 -5.81
CA SER A 278 7.07 -7.39 -6.63
C SER A 278 6.68 -7.10 -8.09
N VAL A 279 5.92 -8.02 -8.69
CA VAL A 279 5.45 -7.87 -10.09
C VAL A 279 4.59 -6.62 -10.26
N ARG A 280 3.79 -6.26 -9.26
CA ARG A 280 2.93 -5.06 -9.28
C ARG A 280 3.73 -3.75 -9.35
N LEU A 281 4.95 -3.70 -8.82
CA LEU A 281 5.78 -2.49 -8.85
C LEU A 281 6.12 -2.07 -10.27
N VAL A 282 6.30 -3.02 -11.18
CA VAL A 282 6.65 -2.74 -12.58
C VAL A 282 5.58 -1.91 -13.30
N PRO A 283 4.31 -2.35 -13.42
CA PRO A 283 3.29 -1.53 -14.08
C PRO A 283 3.01 -0.22 -13.34
N LEU A 284 3.11 -0.22 -12.01
CA LEU A 284 2.91 0.99 -11.22
C LEU A 284 3.98 2.04 -11.52
N SER A 285 5.25 1.64 -11.63
CA SER A 285 6.36 2.52 -11.95
C SER A 285 6.26 3.03 -13.39
N ILE A 286 5.92 2.18 -14.35
CA ILE A 286 5.73 2.57 -15.76
C ILE A 286 4.65 3.64 -15.88
N VAL A 287 3.48 3.42 -15.28
CA VAL A 287 2.37 4.37 -15.36
C VAL A 287 2.72 5.68 -14.62
N SER A 288 3.39 5.59 -13.48
CA SER A 288 3.82 6.78 -12.74
C SER A 288 4.82 7.61 -13.56
N PHE A 289 5.78 6.94 -14.22
CA PHE A 289 6.77 7.59 -15.06
C PHE A 289 6.13 8.23 -16.31
N ALA A 290 5.28 7.49 -17.01
CA ALA A 290 4.55 8.00 -18.17
C ALA A 290 3.67 9.21 -17.81
N SER A 291 3.00 9.16 -16.65
CA SER A 291 2.18 10.26 -16.15
C SER A 291 3.01 11.50 -15.81
N TYR A 292 4.19 11.30 -15.22
CA TYR A 292 5.11 12.40 -14.91
C TYR A 292 5.61 13.06 -16.20
N GLU A 293 6.07 12.26 -17.16
CA GLU A 293 6.55 12.76 -18.45
C GLU A 293 5.48 13.51 -19.23
N TRP A 294 4.25 12.95 -19.27
CA TRP A 294 3.11 13.61 -19.90
C TRP A 294 2.77 14.95 -19.22
N THR A 295 2.73 14.98 -17.89
CA THR A 295 2.43 16.21 -17.12
C THR A 295 3.51 17.27 -17.37
N ARG A 296 4.77 16.88 -17.39
CA ARG A 296 5.89 17.76 -17.69
C ARG A 296 5.74 18.37 -19.09
N ARG A 297 5.48 17.57 -20.10
CA ARG A 297 5.28 18.06 -21.50
C ARG A 297 4.14 19.04 -21.61
N VAL A 298 3.01 18.77 -20.94
CA VAL A 298 1.85 19.69 -20.93
C VAL A 298 2.18 21.01 -20.25
N LEU A 299 2.89 20.96 -19.12
CA LEU A 299 3.32 22.18 -18.40
C LEU A 299 4.32 22.98 -19.24
N ASP A 300 5.33 22.34 -19.82
CA ASP A 300 6.33 22.98 -20.67
C ASP A 300 5.68 23.65 -21.90
N ALA A 301 4.66 22.99 -22.49
CA ALA A 301 3.88 23.57 -23.59
C ALA A 301 3.10 24.82 -23.16
N LYS A 302 2.43 24.77 -22.00
CA LYS A 302 1.72 25.95 -21.45
C LYS A 302 2.63 27.10 -21.09
N VAL A 303 3.79 26.83 -20.49
CA VAL A 303 4.78 27.87 -20.18
C VAL A 303 5.28 28.56 -21.44
N ARG A 304 5.55 27.77 -22.51
CA ARG A 304 5.95 28.34 -23.81
C ARG A 304 4.85 29.20 -24.44
N GLU A 305 3.59 28.82 -24.27
CA GLU A 305 2.43 29.56 -24.77
C GLU A 305 2.26 30.89 -24.02
N MET A 306 2.41 30.89 -22.69
CA MET A 306 2.36 32.11 -21.87
C MET A 306 3.50 33.07 -22.23
N ASN A 307 4.72 32.57 -22.36
CA ASN A 307 5.87 33.42 -22.72
C ASN A 307 5.72 34.06 -24.14
N ARG A 308 5.03 33.37 -25.07
CA ARG A 308 4.73 33.96 -26.39
C ARG A 308 3.69 35.07 -26.35
N VAL A 309 2.75 34.97 -25.38
CA VAL A 309 1.72 36.01 -25.22
C VAL A 309 2.32 37.26 -24.56
N ASP A 310 3.31 37.10 -23.66
CA ASP A 310 4.00 38.22 -23.01
C ASP A 310 5.00 38.93 -23.93
N GLU A 311 5.45 38.31 -25.04
CA GLU A 311 6.35 38.89 -26.04
C GLU A 311 5.61 39.56 -27.23
N SER A 312 4.27 39.41 -27.30
CA SER A 312 3.41 40.00 -28.35
C SER A 312 2.68 41.25 -27.85
#